data_20efd639fb6fcdd69cde148c92a0ec9d
#
_entry.id   20efd639fb6fcdd69cde148c92a0ec9d
#
_cell.length_a   1.000
_cell.length_b   1.000
_cell.length_c   1.000
_cell.angle_alpha   90.00
_cell.angle_beta   90.00
_cell.angle_gamma   90.00
#
_symmetry.space_group_name_H-M   'P 1'
#
loop_
_entity.id
_entity.type
_entity.pdbx_description
1 polymer ?
#
loop_
_entity_poly.entity_id
_entity_poly.type
_entity_poly.pdbx_seq_one_letter_code
_entity_poly.pdbx_strand_id
1 'polypeptide(L)'
;MVYRVPYKYIKDESFDPIYKTYNHRFFLGPKVIPSLFIIGGLAIFTSQVALPFVYIERDRSTARTVKESVLGAATGFGDFSFSELSGFGPAKDLPVDTTEPKDQNVPEFFYLTIKKLGIENALVETNAASLKPDTALGHYPNSALPGNAGNMFIFGHSVLPIFYNPKDYKRIFSTLDALTTGDEVVVTYNNREFIYLIEGKEVLKPINVNPLAEYKPRYLNESTITLMTCYPAGSKALRLLVRGVLSSR
;
A
#
# COMPACT_ATOMS: atom_id res chain seq x y z
N MET A 1 21.27 5.92 87.88
CA MET A 1 21.74 6.05 86.45
C MET A 1 20.97 5.07 85.61
N VAL A 2 19.99 5.52 84.90
CA VAL A 2 19.19 4.64 84.03
C VAL A 2 19.90 4.57 82.66
N TYR A 3 20.47 3.43 82.37
CA TYR A 3 21.07 3.15 81.04
C TYR A 3 19.94 3.09 80.01
N ARG A 4 19.82 4.12 79.18
CA ARG A 4 18.98 4.07 77.97
C ARG A 4 19.75 3.28 76.92
N VAL A 5 19.31 2.06 76.71
CA VAL A 5 19.77 1.30 75.56
C VAL A 5 19.33 2.02 74.30
N PRO A 6 20.22 2.33 73.36
CA PRO A 6 19.85 2.98 72.14
C PRO A 6 18.91 2.06 71.35
N TYR A 7 17.70 2.47 71.12
CA TYR A 7 16.77 1.76 70.20
C TYR A 7 17.43 1.74 68.82
N LYS A 8 17.91 0.57 68.44
CA LYS A 8 18.26 0.32 67.06
C LYS A 8 16.93 0.27 66.32
N TYR A 9 16.61 1.29 65.55
CA TYR A 9 15.48 1.28 64.63
C TYR A 9 15.81 0.23 63.57
N ILE A 10 15.40 -1.00 63.85
CA ILE A 10 15.28 -2.02 62.81
C ILE A 10 13.95 -1.66 62.16
N LYS A 11 13.98 -1.31 60.89
CA LYS A 11 12.80 -1.19 60.05
C LYS A 11 12.23 -2.59 59.86
N ASP A 12 11.77 -3.13 60.98
CA ASP A 12 11.22 -4.46 61.12
C ASP A 12 9.70 -4.29 61.16
N GLU A 13 9.08 -4.91 60.25
CA GLU A 13 7.65 -4.92 59.99
C GLU A 13 6.85 -5.66 61.05
N SER A 14 7.54 -6.20 62.09
CA SER A 14 6.98 -7.10 63.08
C SER A 14 6.11 -6.42 64.17
N PHE A 15 6.18 -5.09 64.30
CA PHE A 15 5.46 -4.35 65.33
C PHE A 15 4.40 -3.41 64.81
N ASP A 16 4.21 -3.29 63.50
CA ASP A 16 3.20 -2.48 62.95
C ASP A 16 2.07 -3.36 62.33
N PRO A 17 0.89 -3.39 62.95
CA PRO A 17 -0.24 -4.22 62.48
C PRO A 17 -0.73 -3.82 61.08
N ILE A 18 -0.22 -2.73 60.56
CA ILE A 18 -0.58 -2.22 59.22
C ILE A 18 0.38 -2.76 58.13
N TYR A 19 1.59 -3.17 58.51
CA TYR A 19 2.55 -3.74 57.56
C TYR A 19 2.41 -5.27 57.47
N LYS A 20 1.70 -5.72 56.47
CA LYS A 20 1.69 -7.15 56.12
C LYS A 20 3.10 -7.57 55.70
N THR A 21 3.64 -8.60 56.34
CA THR A 21 4.84 -9.26 55.92
C THR A 21 4.75 -9.62 54.46
N TYR A 22 5.59 -9.00 53.64
CA TYR A 22 5.68 -9.31 52.21
C TYR A 22 6.20 -10.74 52.06
N ASN A 23 5.29 -11.65 51.69
CA ASN A 23 5.65 -13.02 51.40
C ASN A 23 6.65 -13.01 50.23
N HIS A 24 7.80 -13.62 50.40
CA HIS A 24 8.92 -13.64 49.43
C HIS A 24 8.48 -14.11 48.00
N ARG A 25 7.34 -14.78 47.90
CA ARG A 25 6.73 -15.20 46.65
C ARG A 25 6.13 -14.02 45.82
N PHE A 26 5.86 -12.89 46.47
CA PHE A 26 5.30 -11.69 45.80
C PHE A 26 6.37 -10.80 45.13
N PHE A 27 7.67 -11.03 45.48
CA PHE A 27 8.77 -10.24 44.89
C PHE A 27 9.10 -10.65 43.46
N LEU A 28 8.66 -11.80 42.98
CA LEU A 28 8.84 -12.24 41.59
C LEU A 28 7.88 -11.54 40.62
N GLY A 29 6.64 -11.21 41.07
CA GLY A 29 5.64 -10.58 40.26
C GLY A 29 6.07 -9.24 39.63
N PRO A 30 6.54 -8.25 40.44
CA PRO A 30 6.89 -6.92 39.91
C PRO A 30 8.13 -6.92 38.98
N LYS A 31 8.95 -7.99 39.01
CA LYS A 31 10.09 -8.13 38.09
C LYS A 31 9.79 -9.04 36.91
N VAL A 32 8.94 -10.03 37.07
CA VAL A 32 8.60 -11.01 36.02
C VAL A 32 7.63 -10.37 34.99
N ILE A 33 6.67 -9.58 35.45
CA ILE A 33 5.67 -8.93 34.56
C ILE A 33 6.36 -7.97 33.55
N PRO A 34 7.21 -7.02 33.98
CA PRO A 34 7.95 -6.16 33.05
C PRO A 34 8.85 -6.94 32.12
N SER A 35 9.52 -8.00 32.61
CA SER A 35 10.39 -8.85 31.78
C SER A 35 9.61 -9.60 30.71
N LEU A 36 8.40 -10.09 31.00
CA LEU A 36 7.51 -10.71 30.02
C LEU A 36 7.08 -9.73 28.94
N PHE A 37 6.78 -8.47 29.30
CA PHE A 37 6.45 -7.44 28.33
C PHE A 37 7.64 -7.09 27.42
N ILE A 38 8.85 -7.01 27.97
CA ILE A 38 10.06 -6.76 27.18
C ILE A 38 10.32 -7.92 26.21
N ILE A 39 10.23 -9.17 26.68
CA ILE A 39 10.42 -10.36 25.85
C ILE A 39 9.34 -10.44 24.78
N GLY A 40 8.07 -10.20 25.12
CA GLY A 40 6.96 -10.16 24.19
C GLY A 40 7.12 -9.06 23.13
N GLY A 41 7.50 -7.85 23.54
CA GLY A 41 7.79 -6.74 22.65
C GLY A 41 8.95 -7.04 21.70
N LEU A 42 10.02 -7.65 22.22
CA LEU A 42 11.17 -8.06 21.41
C LEU A 42 10.80 -9.17 20.40
N ALA A 43 9.96 -10.12 20.80
CA ALA A 43 9.48 -11.18 19.92
C ALA A 43 8.61 -10.63 18.79
N ILE A 44 7.72 -9.68 19.09
CA ILE A 44 6.90 -9.00 18.08
C ILE A 44 7.80 -8.18 17.15
N PHE A 45 8.75 -7.43 17.71
CA PHE A 45 9.67 -6.63 16.91
C PHE A 45 10.52 -7.52 15.98
N THR A 46 11.05 -8.63 16.46
CA THR A 46 11.84 -9.55 15.63
C THR A 46 10.99 -10.20 14.55
N SER A 47 9.76 -10.62 14.86
CA SER A 47 8.88 -11.26 13.87
C SER A 47 8.32 -10.30 12.81
N GLN A 48 8.02 -9.07 13.19
CA GLN A 48 7.34 -8.11 12.30
C GLN A 48 8.31 -7.16 11.57
N VAL A 49 9.48 -6.92 12.15
CA VAL A 49 10.45 -5.96 11.60
C VAL A 49 11.75 -6.66 11.18
N ALA A 50 12.40 -7.38 12.07
CA ALA A 50 13.72 -7.94 11.79
C ALA A 50 13.67 -9.09 10.76
N LEU A 51 12.73 -10.03 10.89
CA LEU A 51 12.62 -11.15 9.95
C LEU A 51 12.32 -10.71 8.51
N PRO A 52 11.37 -9.81 8.22
CA PRO A 52 11.18 -9.30 6.88
C PRO A 52 12.45 -8.65 6.29
N PHE A 53 13.21 -7.92 7.11
CA PHE A 53 14.49 -7.34 6.67
C PHE A 53 15.52 -8.40 6.27
N VAL A 54 15.65 -9.47 7.04
CA VAL A 54 16.56 -10.58 6.73
C VAL A 54 16.13 -11.34 5.49
N TYR A 55 14.83 -11.53 5.27
CA TYR A 55 14.31 -12.15 4.06
C TYR A 55 14.57 -11.30 2.82
N ILE A 56 14.44 -9.98 2.93
CA ILE A 56 14.73 -9.03 1.83
C ILE A 56 16.23 -9.05 1.49
N GLU A 57 17.10 -9.10 2.50
CA GLU A 57 18.57 -9.15 2.30
C GLU A 57 19.02 -10.46 1.66
N ARG A 58 18.40 -11.59 2.00
CA ARG A 58 18.72 -12.91 1.45
C ARG A 58 18.31 -13.04 -0.02
N ASP A 59 17.23 -12.37 -0.43
CA ASP A 59 16.79 -12.34 -1.84
C ASP A 59 17.67 -11.39 -2.68
N ARG A 60 18.31 -10.38 -2.06
CA ARG A 60 19.28 -9.50 -2.71
C ARG A 60 20.60 -10.17 -3.08
N SER A 61 21.00 -11.24 -2.37
CA SER A 61 22.26 -11.93 -2.66
C SER A 61 22.21 -12.74 -3.96
N THR A 62 21.03 -12.96 -4.53
CA THR A 62 20.85 -13.66 -5.82
C THR A 62 20.68 -12.71 -7.00
N ALA A 63 20.48 -11.42 -6.76
CA ALA A 63 20.40 -10.40 -7.80
C ALA A 63 21.69 -9.60 -7.84
N ARG A 64 22.56 -9.93 -8.81
CA ARG A 64 23.78 -9.18 -9.13
C ARG A 64 23.47 -7.71 -9.37
N THR A 65 24.11 -6.88 -8.55
CA THR A 65 24.59 -5.51 -8.81
C THR A 65 23.72 -4.59 -9.66
N VAL A 66 22.94 -3.74 -9.01
CA VAL A 66 22.81 -2.34 -9.39
C VAL A 66 23.13 -1.50 -8.15
N LYS A 67 24.28 -0.82 -8.23
CA LYS A 67 24.78 0.14 -7.27
C LYS A 67 23.96 1.40 -7.44
N GLU A 68 23.15 1.76 -6.42
CA GLU A 68 22.93 3.16 -6.11
C GLU A 68 22.13 3.33 -4.81
N SER A 69 22.77 4.02 -3.92
CA SER A 69 22.37 4.98 -2.91
C SER A 69 21.05 4.73 -2.16
N VAL A 70 21.18 4.03 -1.04
CA VAL A 70 20.17 4.03 0.04
C VAL A 70 20.50 5.17 0.99
N LEU A 71 19.85 6.31 0.83
CA LEU A 71 19.69 7.34 1.87
C LEU A 71 18.32 7.99 1.70
N GLY A 72 17.35 7.58 2.52
CA GLY A 72 16.01 8.15 2.48
C GLY A 72 14.93 7.30 3.14
N ALA A 73 15.30 6.54 4.17
CA ALA A 73 14.31 5.86 4.99
C ALA A 73 13.89 6.81 6.12
N ALA A 74 12.81 7.54 5.97
CA ALA A 74 12.02 8.04 7.09
C ALA A 74 10.84 8.98 6.72
N THR A 75 10.58 9.28 5.45
CA THR A 75 9.36 10.03 5.12
C THR A 75 8.58 9.28 4.05
N GLY A 76 7.43 8.74 4.41
CA GLY A 76 6.60 7.87 3.58
C GLY A 76 6.01 8.52 2.31
N PHE A 77 6.67 9.49 1.72
CA PHE A 77 6.28 10.22 0.52
C PHE A 77 7.45 10.41 -0.44
N GLY A 78 8.28 9.35 -0.59
CA GLY A 78 9.37 9.37 -1.55
C GLY A 78 8.92 8.90 -2.92
N ASP A 79 9.00 9.77 -3.86
CA ASP A 79 9.13 9.63 -5.31
C ASP A 79 8.79 8.25 -5.92
N PHE A 80 7.58 8.16 -6.45
CA PHE A 80 7.24 7.18 -7.45
C PHE A 80 7.96 7.64 -8.75
N SER A 81 9.19 7.20 -8.98
CA SER A 81 9.88 7.52 -10.22
C SER A 81 9.53 6.49 -11.30
N PHE A 82 9.41 6.93 -12.53
CA PHE A 82 9.22 6.09 -13.72
C PHE A 82 10.28 4.98 -13.81
N SER A 83 11.46 5.19 -13.25
CA SER A 83 12.52 4.19 -13.16
C SER A 83 12.18 2.96 -12.32
N GLU A 84 11.22 3.04 -11.39
CA GLU A 84 10.76 1.88 -10.62
C GLU A 84 9.70 1.04 -11.37
N LEU A 85 9.03 1.61 -12.37
CA LEU A 85 8.24 0.88 -13.36
C LEU A 85 9.08 0.40 -14.54
N SER A 86 10.28 0.94 -14.71
CA SER A 86 11.20 0.61 -15.80
C SER A 86 12.02 -0.68 -15.57
N GLY A 87 11.42 -1.68 -14.96
CA GLY A 87 11.77 -3.07 -15.24
C GLY A 87 11.47 -3.44 -16.70
N PHE A 88 10.90 -2.52 -17.46
CA PHE A 88 10.91 -2.48 -18.90
C PHE A 88 12.33 -2.07 -19.31
N GLY A 89 13.08 -3.00 -19.91
CA GLY A 89 14.42 -2.74 -20.45
C GLY A 89 14.43 -1.41 -21.20
N PRO A 90 15.62 -0.76 -21.33
CA PRO A 90 15.68 0.54 -21.95
C PRO A 90 14.91 0.46 -23.26
N ALA A 91 13.81 1.21 -23.34
CA ALA A 91 13.23 1.54 -24.63
C ALA A 91 14.38 2.21 -25.38
N LYS A 92 15.08 1.42 -26.19
CA LYS A 92 16.02 1.93 -27.14
C LYS A 92 15.31 3.04 -27.86
N ASP A 93 15.77 4.27 -27.62
CA ASP A 93 15.53 5.47 -28.39
C ASP A 93 14.52 5.30 -29.55
N LEU A 94 13.24 5.08 -29.20
CA LEU A 94 12.19 5.41 -30.12
C LEU A 94 12.08 6.93 -30.02
N PRO A 95 12.30 7.66 -31.12
CA PRO A 95 12.04 9.08 -31.11
C PRO A 95 10.58 9.21 -30.65
N VAL A 96 10.37 9.80 -29.46
CA VAL A 96 9.06 10.29 -29.07
C VAL A 96 8.79 11.43 -30.04
N ASP A 97 8.18 11.08 -31.16
CA ASP A 97 7.61 12.06 -32.05
C ASP A 97 6.44 12.70 -31.29
N THR A 98 6.74 13.81 -30.63
CA THR A 98 5.78 14.64 -29.88
C THR A 98 4.80 15.34 -30.81
N THR A 99 4.71 14.93 -32.05
CA THR A 99 3.82 15.50 -33.10
C THR A 99 2.69 14.56 -33.51
N GLU A 100 2.35 13.51 -32.74
CA GLU A 100 1.02 12.92 -32.93
C GLU A 100 -0.02 13.96 -32.54
N PRO A 101 -0.97 14.31 -33.44
CA PRO A 101 -2.02 15.26 -33.14
C PRO A 101 -2.79 14.67 -31.92
N LYS A 102 -2.77 15.40 -30.81
CA LYS A 102 -3.62 15.14 -29.66
C LYS A 102 -5.02 14.99 -30.22
N ASP A 103 -5.54 13.78 -30.26
CA ASP A 103 -6.84 13.49 -30.84
C ASP A 103 -7.84 14.43 -30.14
N GLN A 104 -8.35 15.45 -30.88
CA GLN A 104 -9.05 16.61 -30.32
C GLN A 104 -10.35 16.21 -29.60
N ASN A 105 -10.68 14.93 -29.58
CA ASN A 105 -11.90 14.36 -29.01
C ASN A 105 -11.69 13.58 -27.71
N VAL A 106 -10.45 13.43 -27.20
CA VAL A 106 -10.18 12.71 -25.95
C VAL A 106 -10.18 13.71 -24.80
N PRO A 107 -11.12 13.64 -23.84
CA PRO A 107 -11.14 14.53 -22.69
C PRO A 107 -9.91 14.32 -21.84
N GLU A 108 -9.40 15.42 -21.29
CA GLU A 108 -8.24 15.42 -20.41
C GLU A 108 -8.49 14.64 -19.11
N PHE A 109 -9.75 14.60 -18.66
CA PHE A 109 -10.17 13.92 -17.44
C PHE A 109 -11.45 13.13 -17.64
N PHE A 110 -11.60 12.10 -16.83
CA PHE A 110 -12.84 11.35 -16.65
C PHE A 110 -13.02 10.99 -15.16
N TYR A 111 -14.14 10.34 -14.81
CA TYR A 111 -14.47 10.09 -13.41
C TYR A 111 -14.57 8.61 -13.09
N LEU A 112 -14.11 8.23 -11.89
CA LEU A 112 -14.18 6.88 -11.34
C LEU A 112 -15.02 6.88 -10.06
N THR A 113 -15.96 5.95 -9.96
CA THR A 113 -16.78 5.72 -8.77
C THR A 113 -16.69 4.27 -8.34
N ILE A 114 -16.36 4.03 -7.06
CA ILE A 114 -16.32 2.70 -6.43
C ILE A 114 -17.11 2.82 -5.13
N LYS A 115 -18.41 2.58 -5.18
CA LYS A 115 -19.32 2.79 -4.04
C LYS A 115 -18.91 2.01 -2.80
N LYS A 116 -18.47 0.76 -2.98
CA LYS A 116 -18.00 -0.09 -1.86
C LYS A 116 -16.85 0.51 -1.06
N LEU A 117 -16.00 1.30 -1.70
CA LEU A 117 -14.89 2.00 -1.06
C LEU A 117 -15.22 3.44 -0.70
N GLY A 118 -16.45 3.92 -0.93
CA GLY A 118 -16.83 5.31 -0.71
C GLY A 118 -16.14 6.31 -1.65
N ILE A 119 -15.57 5.83 -2.76
CA ILE A 119 -14.98 6.66 -3.80
C ILE A 119 -16.09 7.09 -4.74
N GLU A 120 -16.34 8.40 -4.83
CA GLU A 120 -17.40 8.99 -5.67
C GLU A 120 -16.80 10.06 -6.58
N ASN A 121 -16.98 9.90 -7.88
CA ASN A 121 -16.55 10.85 -8.91
C ASN A 121 -15.08 11.27 -8.76
N ALA A 122 -14.19 10.31 -8.46
CA ALA A 122 -12.77 10.59 -8.40
C ALA A 122 -12.25 10.92 -9.79
N LEU A 123 -11.50 12.02 -9.89
CA LEU A 123 -10.91 12.49 -11.13
C LEU A 123 -9.80 11.56 -11.60
N VAL A 124 -9.80 11.21 -12.86
CA VAL A 124 -8.76 10.42 -13.52
C VAL A 124 -8.19 11.23 -14.67
N GLU A 125 -6.88 11.50 -14.66
CA GLU A 125 -6.16 12.16 -15.74
C GLU A 125 -5.95 11.17 -16.90
N THR A 126 -6.46 11.50 -18.08
CA THR A 126 -6.34 10.67 -19.28
C THR A 126 -4.91 10.74 -19.82
N ASN A 127 -4.29 9.60 -20.11
CA ASN A 127 -2.90 9.53 -20.57
C ASN A 127 -1.97 10.35 -19.66
N ALA A 128 -2.04 10.08 -18.36
CA ALA A 128 -1.38 10.86 -17.32
C ALA A 128 0.09 11.13 -17.66
N ALA A 129 0.46 12.39 -17.69
CA ALA A 129 1.81 12.84 -17.99
C ALA A 129 2.81 12.45 -16.88
N SER A 130 2.31 12.20 -15.68
CA SER A 130 3.11 11.83 -14.52
C SER A 130 2.59 10.56 -13.86
N LEU A 131 3.50 9.69 -13.45
CA LEU A 131 3.16 8.54 -12.61
C LEU A 131 3.00 8.89 -11.12
N LYS A 132 2.97 10.19 -10.79
CA LYS A 132 2.68 10.70 -9.45
C LYS A 132 1.25 11.24 -9.39
N PRO A 133 0.24 10.41 -9.14
CA PRO A 133 -1.17 10.80 -9.15
C PRO A 133 -1.56 11.51 -7.85
N ASP A 134 -0.99 12.70 -7.59
CA ASP A 134 -1.18 13.44 -6.34
C ASP A 134 -2.50 14.24 -6.30
N THR A 135 -3.00 14.66 -7.46
CA THR A 135 -4.19 15.52 -7.62
C THR A 135 -5.34 14.85 -8.35
N ALA A 136 -5.06 13.75 -9.02
CA ALA A 136 -6.02 12.91 -9.72
C ALA A 136 -5.48 11.47 -9.71
N LEU A 137 -6.31 10.47 -10.03
CA LEU A 137 -5.83 9.15 -10.42
C LEU A 137 -5.19 9.25 -11.81
N GLY A 138 -4.25 8.36 -12.11
CA GLY A 138 -3.62 8.32 -13.42
C GLY A 138 -4.19 7.22 -14.31
N HIS A 139 -4.59 7.56 -15.54
CA HIS A 139 -4.79 6.59 -16.61
C HIS A 139 -3.47 6.41 -17.36
N TYR A 140 -3.02 5.16 -17.50
CA TYR A 140 -1.73 4.89 -18.12
C TYR A 140 -1.73 5.20 -19.62
N PRO A 141 -0.73 5.93 -20.13
CA PRO A 141 -0.68 6.30 -21.56
C PRO A 141 -0.75 5.07 -22.46
N ASN A 142 -1.49 5.19 -23.56
CA ASN A 142 -1.70 4.13 -24.55
C ASN A 142 -2.42 2.87 -24.03
N SER A 143 -2.92 2.84 -22.80
CA SER A 143 -3.90 1.83 -22.39
C SER A 143 -5.28 2.16 -22.98
N ALA A 144 -6.22 1.21 -23.00
CA ALA A 144 -7.52 1.42 -23.62
C ALA A 144 -8.31 2.53 -22.90
N LEU A 145 -9.02 3.34 -23.66
CA LEU A 145 -9.97 4.33 -23.12
C LEU A 145 -11.26 3.64 -22.63
N PRO A 146 -12.02 4.27 -21.71
CA PRO A 146 -13.25 3.69 -21.17
C PRO A 146 -14.21 3.24 -22.27
N GLY A 147 -14.68 1.99 -22.18
CA GLY A 147 -15.60 1.38 -23.14
C GLY A 147 -14.96 0.85 -24.42
N ASN A 148 -13.71 1.17 -24.71
CA ASN A 148 -13.00 0.63 -25.86
C ASN A 148 -12.48 -0.79 -25.58
N ALA A 149 -12.30 -1.58 -26.64
CA ALA A 149 -11.66 -2.88 -26.56
C ALA A 149 -10.22 -2.76 -26.02
N GLY A 150 -9.81 -3.71 -25.18
CA GLY A 150 -8.51 -3.70 -24.53
C GLY A 150 -8.57 -3.43 -23.02
N ASN A 151 -7.41 -3.23 -22.42
CA ASN A 151 -7.29 -3.03 -20.97
C ASN A 151 -7.07 -1.55 -20.63
N MET A 152 -8.04 -0.95 -19.97
CA MET A 152 -7.90 0.38 -19.36
C MET A 152 -7.13 0.24 -18.04
N PHE A 153 -5.98 0.89 -17.94
CA PHE A 153 -5.12 0.78 -16.77
C PHE A 153 -5.13 2.09 -15.99
N ILE A 154 -5.64 2.02 -14.74
CA ILE A 154 -5.72 3.16 -13.82
C ILE A 154 -4.86 2.87 -12.60
N PHE A 155 -4.07 3.86 -12.17
CA PHE A 155 -3.21 3.73 -11.00
C PHE A 155 -3.43 4.86 -9.99
N GLY A 156 -3.18 4.54 -8.72
CA GLY A 156 -3.33 5.46 -7.60
C GLY A 156 -2.49 5.07 -6.40
N HIS A 157 -2.30 6.02 -5.49
CA HIS A 157 -1.54 5.81 -4.27
C HIS A 157 -2.30 5.05 -3.20
N SER A 158 -1.54 4.35 -2.35
CA SER A 158 -2.01 3.75 -1.10
C SER A 158 -1.08 4.08 0.06
N VAL A 159 -1.69 4.28 1.21
CA VAL A 159 -1.04 4.39 2.52
C VAL A 159 -1.65 3.35 3.45
N LEU A 160 -1.19 3.26 4.70
CA LEU A 160 -1.80 2.36 5.68
C LEU A 160 -3.32 2.58 5.75
N PRO A 161 -4.15 1.52 5.79
CA PRO A 161 -5.61 1.62 5.72
C PRO A 161 -6.22 2.49 6.82
N ILE A 162 -5.57 2.60 8.00
CA ILE A 162 -5.99 3.47 9.10
C ILE A 162 -6.05 4.96 8.68
N PHE A 163 -5.30 5.34 7.66
CA PHE A 163 -5.28 6.71 7.12
C PHE A 163 -6.10 6.86 5.83
N TYR A 164 -6.92 5.87 5.50
CA TYR A 164 -7.75 5.91 4.31
C TYR A 164 -8.63 7.16 4.25
N ASN A 165 -8.67 7.79 3.07
CA ASN A 165 -9.56 8.90 2.77
C ASN A 165 -9.91 8.84 1.28
N PRO A 166 -11.20 8.60 0.92
CA PRO A 166 -11.62 8.46 -0.47
C PRO A 166 -11.55 9.76 -1.28
N LYS A 167 -11.37 10.90 -0.62
CA LYS A 167 -11.24 12.23 -1.25
C LYS A 167 -9.80 12.71 -1.42
N ASP A 168 -8.84 11.96 -0.88
CA ASP A 168 -7.41 12.31 -0.95
C ASP A 168 -6.68 11.35 -1.89
N TYR A 169 -6.24 11.84 -3.03
CA TYR A 169 -5.59 11.04 -4.07
C TYR A 169 -4.30 10.36 -3.61
N LYS A 170 -3.62 10.89 -2.58
CA LYS A 170 -2.45 10.26 -1.98
C LYS A 170 -2.75 8.99 -1.16
N ARG A 171 -4.04 8.70 -0.93
CA ARG A 171 -4.48 7.55 -0.12
C ARG A 171 -5.79 6.91 -0.59
N ILE A 172 -6.26 7.33 -1.76
CA ILE A 172 -7.57 6.92 -2.31
C ILE A 172 -7.67 5.40 -2.56
N PHE A 173 -6.57 4.72 -2.91
CA PHE A 173 -6.54 3.28 -3.16
C PHE A 173 -6.00 2.45 -1.99
N SER A 174 -5.96 3.00 -0.77
CA SER A 174 -5.45 2.30 0.42
C SER A 174 -6.26 1.07 0.82
N THR A 175 -7.52 1.00 0.41
CA THR A 175 -8.45 -0.12 0.70
C THR A 175 -8.87 -0.87 -0.56
N LEU A 176 -8.11 -0.73 -1.67
CA LEU A 176 -8.44 -1.37 -2.94
C LEU A 176 -8.52 -2.90 -2.83
N ASP A 177 -7.79 -3.48 -1.89
CA ASP A 177 -7.80 -4.91 -1.57
C ASP A 177 -9.12 -5.42 -0.98
N ALA A 178 -10.00 -4.53 -0.51
CA ALA A 178 -11.33 -4.88 -0.03
C ALA A 178 -12.32 -5.23 -1.16
N LEU A 179 -11.99 -4.89 -2.43
CA LEU A 179 -12.81 -5.28 -3.57
C LEU A 179 -12.79 -6.80 -3.76
N THR A 180 -13.93 -7.33 -4.15
CA THR A 180 -14.15 -8.77 -4.41
C THR A 180 -14.82 -8.97 -5.77
N THR A 181 -14.79 -10.20 -6.26
CA THR A 181 -15.50 -10.56 -7.50
C THR A 181 -16.97 -10.19 -7.42
N GLY A 182 -17.48 -9.53 -8.45
CA GLY A 182 -18.85 -9.03 -8.54
C GLY A 182 -19.04 -7.58 -8.06
N ASP A 183 -18.04 -6.95 -7.43
CA ASP A 183 -18.12 -5.53 -7.09
C ASP A 183 -18.10 -4.67 -8.36
N GLU A 184 -18.82 -3.56 -8.31
CA GLU A 184 -18.96 -2.63 -9.42
C GLU A 184 -17.95 -1.49 -9.34
N VAL A 185 -17.34 -1.19 -10.48
CA VAL A 185 -16.54 0.00 -10.74
C VAL A 185 -17.20 0.76 -11.87
N VAL A 186 -17.65 1.98 -11.60
CA VAL A 186 -18.31 2.83 -12.60
C VAL A 186 -17.34 3.87 -13.11
N VAL A 187 -17.20 3.96 -14.42
CA VAL A 187 -16.38 4.97 -15.09
C VAL A 187 -17.28 5.86 -15.92
N THR A 188 -17.26 7.16 -15.66
CA THR A 188 -18.01 8.16 -16.42
C THR A 188 -17.07 8.86 -17.41
N TYR A 189 -17.26 8.61 -18.68
CA TYR A 189 -16.43 9.13 -19.76
C TYR A 189 -17.33 9.66 -20.90
N ASN A 190 -17.08 10.88 -21.38
CA ASN A 190 -17.91 11.53 -22.41
C ASN A 190 -19.42 11.49 -22.10
N ASN A 191 -19.79 11.76 -20.82
CA ASN A 191 -21.18 11.72 -20.34
C ASN A 191 -21.88 10.35 -20.48
N ARG A 192 -21.09 9.26 -20.59
CA ARG A 192 -21.58 7.89 -20.60
C ARG A 192 -20.99 7.16 -19.39
N GLU A 193 -21.79 6.29 -18.80
CA GLU A 193 -21.35 5.41 -17.71
C GLU A 193 -21.00 4.04 -18.26
N PHE A 194 -19.84 3.56 -17.86
CA PHE A 194 -19.33 2.22 -18.14
C PHE A 194 -19.19 1.48 -16.81
N ILE A 195 -19.92 0.40 -16.66
CA ILE A 195 -19.92 -0.41 -15.43
C ILE A 195 -19.03 -1.62 -15.64
N TYR A 196 -17.95 -1.70 -14.87
CA TYR A 196 -17.04 -2.83 -14.86
C TYR A 196 -17.30 -3.68 -13.63
N LEU A 197 -17.42 -5.00 -13.82
CA LEU A 197 -17.54 -5.96 -12.73
C LEU A 197 -16.17 -6.55 -12.43
N ILE A 198 -15.78 -6.51 -11.17
CA ILE A 198 -14.51 -7.08 -10.73
C ILE A 198 -14.57 -8.61 -10.85
N GLU A 199 -13.56 -9.20 -11.49
CA GLU A 199 -13.43 -10.65 -11.65
C GLU A 199 -12.33 -11.25 -10.79
N GLY A 200 -11.28 -10.48 -10.47
CA GLY A 200 -10.18 -11.00 -9.68
C GLY A 200 -9.15 -9.98 -9.28
N LYS A 201 -8.21 -10.47 -8.48
CA LYS A 201 -7.06 -9.69 -7.99
C LYS A 201 -5.79 -10.48 -8.19
N GLU A 202 -4.71 -9.76 -8.43
CA GLU A 202 -3.38 -10.32 -8.55
C GLU A 202 -2.36 -9.43 -7.83
N VAL A 203 -1.37 -10.06 -7.19
CA VAL A 203 -0.28 -9.33 -6.53
C VAL A 203 1.02 -9.67 -7.24
N LEU A 204 1.70 -8.66 -7.77
CA LEU A 204 2.92 -8.81 -8.55
C LEU A 204 4.07 -7.98 -7.98
N LYS A 205 5.30 -8.40 -8.30
CA LYS A 205 6.47 -7.53 -8.15
C LYS A 205 6.35 -6.37 -9.15
N PRO A 206 6.84 -5.16 -8.82
CA PRO A 206 6.75 -4.00 -9.72
C PRO A 206 7.29 -4.28 -11.13
N ILE A 207 8.39 -5.02 -11.23
CA ILE A 207 9.03 -5.42 -12.50
C ILE A 207 8.17 -6.31 -13.40
N ASN A 208 7.20 -7.01 -12.83
CA ASN A 208 6.32 -7.94 -13.55
C ASN A 208 5.00 -7.29 -13.98
N VAL A 209 4.78 -6.01 -13.63
CA VAL A 209 3.57 -5.29 -14.03
C VAL A 209 3.74 -4.78 -15.46
N ASN A 210 2.87 -5.21 -16.37
CA ASN A 210 2.77 -4.66 -17.70
C ASN A 210 1.43 -3.92 -17.87
N PRO A 211 1.40 -2.58 -17.83
CA PRO A 211 0.17 -1.80 -17.95
C PRO A 211 -0.55 -1.95 -19.29
N LEU A 212 0.20 -2.29 -20.36
CA LEU A 212 -0.35 -2.48 -21.70
C LEU A 212 -0.71 -3.93 -22.00
N ALA A 213 -0.54 -4.85 -21.03
CA ALA A 213 -0.94 -6.23 -21.22
C ALA A 213 -2.46 -6.36 -21.28
N GLU A 214 -2.94 -7.11 -22.24
CA GLU A 214 -4.34 -7.49 -22.32
C GLU A 214 -4.68 -8.48 -21.19
N TYR A 215 -5.77 -8.22 -20.49
CA TYR A 215 -6.21 -9.09 -19.40
C TYR A 215 -6.83 -10.40 -19.93
N LYS A 216 -7.58 -10.30 -21.03
CA LYS A 216 -8.23 -11.45 -21.68
C LYS A 216 -7.88 -11.50 -23.17
N PRO A 217 -6.68 -11.93 -23.55
CA PRO A 217 -6.25 -11.89 -24.94
C PRO A 217 -7.09 -12.76 -25.90
N ARG A 218 -7.91 -13.66 -25.35
CA ARG A 218 -8.82 -14.52 -26.17
C ARG A 218 -10.08 -13.78 -26.65
N TYR A 219 -10.40 -12.65 -26.05
CA TYR A 219 -11.59 -11.85 -26.32
C TYR A 219 -11.18 -10.44 -26.75
N LEU A 220 -10.65 -10.32 -27.96
CA LEU A 220 -10.09 -9.09 -28.51
C LEU A 220 -11.05 -7.89 -28.51
N ASN A 221 -12.36 -8.13 -28.37
CA ASN A 221 -13.38 -7.10 -28.35
C ASN A 221 -13.89 -6.73 -26.95
N GLU A 222 -13.38 -7.37 -25.90
CA GLU A 222 -13.79 -7.05 -24.53
C GLU A 222 -13.08 -5.78 -24.02
N SER A 223 -13.85 -4.91 -23.41
CA SER A 223 -13.32 -3.80 -22.62
C SER A 223 -13.07 -4.25 -21.20
N THR A 224 -11.84 -4.10 -20.74
CA THR A 224 -11.42 -4.51 -19.39
C THR A 224 -10.83 -3.33 -18.64
N ILE A 225 -10.84 -3.42 -17.31
CA ILE A 225 -10.21 -2.45 -16.40
C ILE A 225 -9.21 -3.13 -15.49
N THR A 226 -8.08 -2.47 -15.27
CA THR A 226 -7.12 -2.83 -14.22
C THR A 226 -6.88 -1.63 -13.33
N LEU A 227 -7.19 -1.76 -12.04
CA LEU A 227 -6.86 -0.78 -11.02
C LEU A 227 -5.59 -1.23 -10.30
N MET A 228 -4.56 -0.39 -10.25
CA MET A 228 -3.29 -0.71 -9.62
C MET A 228 -2.98 0.21 -8.44
N THR A 229 -2.43 -0.38 -7.38
CA THR A 229 -1.85 0.36 -6.27
C THR A 229 -0.66 -0.38 -5.64
N CYS A 230 0.03 0.27 -4.72
CA CYS A 230 1.09 -0.35 -3.92
C CYS A 230 0.52 -1.36 -2.91
N TYR A 231 1.24 -2.47 -2.65
CA TYR A 231 0.80 -3.53 -1.75
C TYR A 231 1.98 -4.12 -0.94
N PRO A 232 1.80 -4.48 0.35
CA PRO A 232 0.65 -4.08 1.18
C PRO A 232 0.48 -2.57 1.22
N ALA A 233 -0.73 -2.08 1.49
CA ALA A 233 -1.00 -0.65 1.56
C ALA A 233 -0.02 0.04 2.54
N GLY A 234 0.62 1.13 2.08
CA GLY A 234 1.70 1.80 2.78
C GLY A 234 3.10 1.22 2.50
N SER A 235 3.23 0.17 1.69
CA SER A 235 4.51 -0.42 1.27
C SER A 235 4.64 -0.37 -0.25
N LYS A 236 5.88 -0.18 -0.74
CA LYS A 236 6.19 -0.19 -2.18
C LYS A 236 6.68 -1.55 -2.69
N ALA A 237 6.69 -2.59 -1.85
CA ALA A 237 7.29 -3.88 -2.16
C ALA A 237 6.61 -4.60 -3.34
N LEU A 238 5.29 -4.56 -3.40
CA LEU A 238 4.49 -5.23 -4.41
C LEU A 238 3.46 -4.26 -5.02
N ARG A 239 2.75 -4.74 -6.03
CA ARG A 239 1.62 -4.08 -6.67
C ARG A 239 0.39 -4.98 -6.60
N LEU A 240 -0.71 -4.42 -6.13
CA LEU A 240 -2.03 -5.03 -6.23
C LEU A 240 -2.67 -4.56 -7.53
N LEU A 241 -3.12 -5.52 -8.33
CA LEU A 241 -3.92 -5.31 -9.53
C LEU A 241 -5.31 -5.88 -9.27
N VAL A 242 -6.32 -5.04 -9.39
CA VAL A 242 -7.73 -5.44 -9.34
C VAL A 242 -8.29 -5.34 -10.73
N ARG A 243 -8.82 -6.44 -11.26
CA ARG A 243 -9.21 -6.56 -12.66
C ARG A 243 -10.70 -6.80 -12.80
N GLY A 244 -11.28 -6.17 -13.79
CA GLY A 244 -12.70 -6.29 -14.10
C GLY A 244 -12.98 -6.23 -15.60
N VAL A 245 -14.21 -6.56 -15.97
CA VAL A 245 -14.71 -6.60 -17.34
C VAL A 245 -15.94 -5.74 -17.45
N LEU A 246 -16.08 -5.05 -18.58
CA LEU A 246 -17.26 -4.23 -18.88
C LEU A 246 -18.53 -5.09 -18.84
N SER A 247 -19.50 -4.66 -18.06
CA SER A 247 -20.81 -5.31 -18.02
C SER A 247 -21.59 -5.00 -19.28
N SER A 248 -22.17 -6.02 -19.87
CA SER A 248 -23.05 -5.90 -21.06
C SER A 248 -24.47 -5.45 -20.74
N ARG A 249 -24.65 -4.63 -19.67
CA ARG A 249 -25.97 -4.07 -19.34
C ARG A 249 -26.33 -2.89 -20.21
#